data_842174908d4034ddbd25c24be22da538
#
_entry.id   842174908d4034ddbd25c24be22da538
#
_cell.length_a   1.000
_cell.length_b   1.000
_cell.length_c   1.000
_cell.angle_alpha   90.00
_cell.angle_beta   90.00
_cell.angle_gamma   90.00
#
_symmetry.space_group_name_H-M   'P 1'
#
loop_
_entity.id
_entity.type
_entity.pdbx_description
1 polymer ?
#
loop_
_entity_poly.entity_id
_entity_poly.type
_entity_poly.pdbx_seq_one_letter_code
_entity_poly.pdbx_strand_id
1 'polypeptide(L)'
;MKVTNKYNLPQPLYNLVNSEYTYKDKQFSATAILQGLKSLILTKRHTDEIEQDVSDMANLIFGLALHKVLEDSQEGDDELKEAYLVYMLENGYKVSGRFDLYNETEMSVKDYKTCSVWKLKFKDFDDWKKQLHIYAWLLTKCDFQVDKCEINYFIKDWSPKEFKIAQLKGEYYPEHAIGKVEFTFTKEDFVEIEKYIVERFNQIATYETLEDDEIPVCSEEERWYSGSKWA
;
A
#
# COMPACT_ATOMS: atom_id res chain seq x y z
N MET A 1 3.07 -6.80 17.30
CA MET A 1 1.97 -7.73 16.91
C MET A 1 2.49 -9.15 17.06
N LYS A 2 1.70 -10.04 17.68
CA LYS A 2 2.05 -11.44 17.91
C LYS A 2 1.39 -12.31 16.83
N VAL A 3 2.19 -13.05 16.07
CA VAL A 3 1.67 -14.04 15.12
C VAL A 3 1.50 -15.38 15.82
N THR A 4 0.37 -16.06 15.61
CA THR A 4 0.11 -17.41 16.14
C THR A 4 -0.05 -18.41 15.00
N ASN A 5 0.08 -19.70 15.30
CA ASN A 5 -0.13 -20.81 14.37
C ASN A 5 -1.03 -21.86 15.04
N LYS A 6 -2.29 -21.49 15.28
CA LYS A 6 -3.27 -22.32 16.03
C LYS A 6 -3.64 -23.61 15.27
N TYR A 7 -3.49 -23.62 13.97
CA TYR A 7 -3.84 -24.76 13.10
C TYR A 7 -2.64 -25.63 12.70
N ASN A 8 -1.45 -25.38 13.28
CA ASN A 8 -0.23 -26.14 12.96
C ASN A 8 0.08 -26.15 11.45
N LEU A 9 -0.09 -25.00 10.79
CA LEU A 9 0.29 -24.84 9.40
C LEU A 9 1.82 -25.01 9.23
N PRO A 10 2.31 -25.34 8.03
CA PRO A 10 3.74 -25.55 7.79
C PRO A 10 4.58 -24.38 8.28
N GLN A 11 5.69 -24.68 8.97
CA GLN A 11 6.58 -23.68 9.56
C GLN A 11 7.05 -22.59 8.58
N PRO A 12 7.31 -22.88 7.29
CA PRO A 12 7.66 -21.84 6.32
C PRO A 12 6.60 -20.73 6.17
N LEU A 13 5.30 -21.07 6.24
CA LEU A 13 4.23 -20.06 6.18
C LEU A 13 4.24 -19.15 7.41
N TYR A 14 4.42 -19.72 8.59
CA TYR A 14 4.56 -18.96 9.82
C TYR A 14 5.78 -18.03 9.77
N ASN A 15 6.95 -18.57 9.37
CA ASN A 15 8.18 -17.79 9.31
C ASN A 15 8.11 -16.63 8.32
N LEU A 16 7.37 -16.77 7.23
CA LEU A 16 7.20 -15.74 6.21
C LEU A 16 6.53 -14.47 6.76
N VAL A 17 5.56 -14.65 7.65
CA VAL A 17 4.76 -13.55 8.21
C VAL A 17 5.17 -13.14 9.62
N ASN A 18 5.91 -13.99 10.33
CA ASN A 18 6.43 -13.72 11.66
C ASN A 18 7.76 -12.96 11.59
N SER A 19 7.77 -11.84 10.86
CA SER A 19 8.90 -10.92 10.86
C SER A 19 8.72 -9.89 11.97
N GLU A 20 9.79 -9.62 12.72
CA GLU A 20 9.77 -8.55 13.72
C GLU A 20 9.64 -7.19 13.02
N TYR A 21 8.44 -6.63 13.03
CA TYR A 21 8.23 -5.25 12.61
C TYR A 21 8.53 -4.32 13.79
N THR A 22 9.59 -3.55 13.67
CA THR A 22 9.94 -2.54 14.68
C THR A 22 9.54 -1.16 14.18
N TYR A 23 8.63 -0.51 14.90
CA TYR A 23 8.31 0.89 14.66
C TYR A 23 9.54 1.76 14.93
N LYS A 24 9.95 2.55 13.94
CA LYS A 24 11.00 3.54 14.09
C LYS A 24 10.43 4.82 14.68
N ASP A 25 11.18 5.46 15.57
CA ASP A 25 10.74 6.72 16.13
C ASP A 25 10.51 7.78 15.04
N LYS A 26 9.38 8.46 15.13
CA LYS A 26 8.95 9.53 14.20
C LYS A 26 9.07 9.15 12.70
N GLN A 27 8.93 7.87 12.36
CA GLN A 27 9.00 7.42 10.98
C GLN A 27 7.78 6.57 10.63
N PHE A 28 7.11 6.93 9.52
CA PHE A 28 5.96 6.21 8.98
C PHE A 28 6.15 5.97 7.48
N SER A 29 5.68 4.83 7.01
CA SER A 29 5.74 4.50 5.59
C SER A 29 4.62 5.19 4.80
N ALA A 30 4.81 5.30 3.48
CA ALA A 30 3.80 5.78 2.54
C ALA A 30 2.45 5.06 2.72
N THR A 31 2.48 3.74 2.90
CA THR A 31 1.27 2.94 3.13
C THR A 31 0.65 3.17 4.51
N ALA A 32 1.48 3.41 5.54
CA ALA A 32 0.98 3.66 6.90
C ALA A 32 0.20 4.97 6.99
N ILE A 33 0.69 6.05 6.37
CA ILE A 33 0.03 7.36 6.40
C ILE A 33 -1.27 7.42 5.59
N LEU A 34 -1.56 6.41 4.79
CA LEU A 34 -2.84 6.27 4.07
C LEU A 34 -3.93 5.60 4.92
N GLN A 35 -3.57 5.00 6.03
CA GLN A 35 -4.53 4.38 6.96
C GLN A 35 -5.29 5.44 7.75
N GLY A 36 -6.43 5.08 8.33
CA GLY A 36 -7.13 5.93 9.28
C GLY A 36 -6.24 6.27 10.48
N LEU A 37 -6.10 7.57 10.82
CA LEU A 37 -5.10 8.03 11.81
C LEU A 37 -5.29 7.42 13.20
N LYS A 38 -6.53 7.33 13.67
CA LYS A 38 -6.80 6.70 14.97
C LYS A 38 -6.34 5.24 14.96
N SER A 39 -6.67 4.50 13.90
CA SER A 39 -6.24 3.11 13.74
C SER A 39 -4.72 2.99 13.70
N LEU A 40 -4.03 3.88 12.96
CA LEU A 40 -2.57 3.89 12.86
C LEU A 40 -1.92 4.09 14.23
N ILE A 41 -2.36 5.09 15.00
CA ILE A 41 -1.79 5.42 16.32
C ILE A 41 -2.06 4.31 17.33
N LEU A 42 -3.31 3.81 17.40
CA LEU A 42 -3.66 2.74 18.33
C LEU A 42 -2.94 1.43 17.99
N THR A 43 -2.82 1.09 16.71
CA THR A 43 -2.07 -0.11 16.28
C THR A 43 -0.59 -0.01 16.68
N LYS A 44 0.02 1.18 16.54
CA LYS A 44 1.40 1.41 16.97
C LYS A 44 1.56 1.26 18.49
N ARG A 45 0.65 1.84 19.28
CA ARG A 45 0.70 1.81 20.76
C ARG A 45 0.50 0.41 21.32
N HIS A 46 -0.51 -0.30 20.78
CA HIS A 46 -0.94 -1.60 21.28
C HIS A 46 -0.45 -2.77 20.42
N THR A 47 0.67 -2.56 19.70
CA THR A 47 1.18 -3.59 18.78
C THR A 47 1.43 -4.94 19.45
N ASP A 48 1.82 -4.92 20.74
CA ASP A 48 2.12 -6.14 21.50
C ASP A 48 0.86 -6.87 22.00
N GLU A 49 -0.28 -6.18 22.03
CA GLU A 49 -1.59 -6.73 22.40
C GLU A 49 -2.33 -7.34 21.20
N ILE A 50 -1.95 -6.96 19.98
CA ILE A 50 -2.55 -7.46 18.75
C ILE A 50 -2.05 -8.87 18.46
N GLU A 51 -2.97 -9.83 18.37
CA GLU A 51 -2.70 -11.21 17.97
C GLU A 51 -3.38 -11.50 16.63
N GLN A 52 -2.66 -12.11 15.70
CA GLN A 52 -3.19 -12.54 14.41
C GLN A 52 -2.69 -13.95 14.08
N ASP A 53 -3.57 -14.83 13.63
CA ASP A 53 -3.18 -16.19 13.26
C ASP A 53 -2.73 -16.24 11.78
N VAL A 54 -1.71 -17.06 11.50
CA VAL A 54 -1.18 -17.22 10.15
C VAL A 54 -2.24 -17.69 9.14
N SER A 55 -3.28 -18.41 9.61
CA SER A 55 -4.40 -18.86 8.75
C SER A 55 -5.18 -17.70 8.12
N ASP A 56 -5.18 -16.53 8.76
CA ASP A 56 -5.90 -15.34 8.30
C ASP A 56 -5.04 -14.44 7.40
N MET A 57 -3.76 -14.81 7.18
CA MET A 57 -2.78 -13.98 6.49
C MET A 57 -2.55 -14.35 5.02
N ALA A 58 -3.45 -15.13 4.40
CA ALA A 58 -3.29 -15.62 3.03
C ALA A 58 -3.02 -14.49 2.02
N ASN A 59 -3.73 -13.36 2.13
CA ASN A 59 -3.54 -12.21 1.23
C ASN A 59 -2.16 -11.58 1.38
N LEU A 60 -1.65 -11.47 2.60
CA LEU A 60 -0.30 -10.99 2.88
C LEU A 60 0.75 -11.94 2.29
N ILE A 61 0.57 -13.25 2.50
CA ILE A 61 1.47 -14.29 1.96
C ILE A 61 1.54 -14.23 0.44
N PHE A 62 0.39 -14.11 -0.24
CA PHE A 62 0.36 -13.97 -1.70
C PHE A 62 1.08 -12.70 -2.18
N GLY A 63 0.88 -11.58 -1.50
CA GLY A 63 1.60 -10.34 -1.81
C GLY A 63 3.11 -10.51 -1.66
N LEU A 64 3.57 -10.98 -0.50
CA LEU A 64 4.99 -11.20 -0.22
C LEU A 64 5.64 -12.17 -1.22
N ALA A 65 4.96 -13.27 -1.56
CA ALA A 65 5.46 -14.25 -2.53
C ALA A 65 5.60 -13.62 -3.93
N LEU A 66 4.62 -12.85 -4.38
CA LEU A 66 4.67 -12.16 -5.67
C LEU A 66 5.84 -11.17 -5.71
N HIS A 67 5.95 -10.28 -4.72
CA HIS A 67 7.04 -9.31 -4.65
C HIS A 67 8.39 -10.00 -4.66
N LYS A 68 8.57 -11.07 -3.85
CA LYS A 68 9.84 -11.82 -3.80
C LYS A 68 10.23 -12.44 -5.13
N VAL A 69 9.27 -13.04 -5.86
CA VAL A 69 9.53 -13.63 -7.19
C VAL A 69 9.92 -12.55 -8.21
N LEU A 70 9.27 -11.38 -8.16
CA LEU A 70 9.57 -10.27 -9.07
C LEU A 70 10.90 -9.58 -8.72
N GLU A 71 11.20 -9.42 -7.42
CA GLU A 71 12.48 -8.93 -6.93
C GLU A 71 13.65 -9.79 -7.45
N ASP A 72 13.50 -11.13 -7.39
CA ASP A 72 14.52 -12.07 -7.84
C ASP A 72 14.64 -12.18 -9.38
N SER A 73 13.76 -11.51 -10.16
CA SER A 73 13.87 -11.47 -11.62
C SER A 73 15.05 -10.61 -12.06
N GLN A 74 15.54 -10.81 -13.29
CA GLN A 74 16.65 -10.01 -13.83
C GLN A 74 16.27 -8.54 -13.92
N GLU A 75 17.21 -7.66 -13.54
CA GLU A 75 17.10 -6.21 -13.70
C GLU A 75 17.54 -5.78 -15.11
N GLY A 76 16.88 -4.76 -15.63
CA GLY A 76 17.44 -3.96 -16.72
C GLY A 76 18.52 -3.03 -16.20
N ASP A 77 19.43 -2.58 -17.05
CA ASP A 77 20.53 -1.67 -16.66
C ASP A 77 20.01 -0.30 -16.16
N ASP A 78 18.77 0.05 -16.47
CA ASP A 78 18.10 1.31 -16.14
C ASP A 78 16.98 1.14 -15.08
N GLU A 79 16.99 0.03 -14.34
CA GLU A 79 15.96 -0.30 -13.34
C GLU A 79 16.52 -0.32 -11.92
N LEU A 80 15.81 0.36 -11.00
CA LEU A 80 16.04 0.27 -9.56
C LEU A 80 14.88 -0.49 -8.93
N LYS A 81 15.16 -1.60 -8.24
CA LYS A 81 14.16 -2.43 -7.56
C LYS A 81 14.24 -2.31 -6.05
N GLU A 82 13.07 -2.39 -5.41
CA GLU A 82 12.93 -2.44 -3.95
C GLU A 82 13.73 -1.36 -3.21
N ALA A 83 13.96 -0.21 -3.88
CA ALA A 83 14.72 0.87 -3.28
C ALA A 83 13.95 1.54 -2.14
N TYR A 84 14.63 1.68 -1.01
CA TYR A 84 14.05 2.25 0.20
C TYR A 84 14.45 3.71 0.34
N LEU A 85 13.48 4.60 0.25
CA LEU A 85 13.66 6.04 0.40
C LEU A 85 13.16 6.52 1.75
N VAL A 86 13.82 7.56 2.27
CA VAL A 86 13.42 8.25 3.51
C VAL A 86 13.62 9.75 3.30
N TYR A 87 12.59 10.53 3.57
CA TYR A 87 12.66 11.98 3.56
C TYR A 87 12.25 12.55 4.93
N MET A 88 13.04 13.49 5.45
CA MET A 88 12.77 14.14 6.73
C MET A 88 12.01 15.45 6.51
N LEU A 89 10.85 15.57 7.14
CA LEU A 89 10.02 16.77 7.15
C LEU A 89 10.57 17.81 8.15
N GLU A 90 10.16 19.07 8.00
CA GLU A 90 10.59 20.18 8.87
C GLU A 90 10.25 19.97 10.35
N ASN A 91 9.16 19.26 10.65
CA ASN A 91 8.74 18.90 12.00
C ASN A 91 9.54 17.73 12.62
N GLY A 92 10.56 17.23 11.93
CA GLY A 92 11.43 16.15 12.39
C GLY A 92 10.87 14.74 12.18
N TYR A 93 9.66 14.59 11.63
CA TYR A 93 9.12 13.31 11.21
C TYR A 93 9.72 12.86 9.88
N LYS A 94 9.70 11.55 9.63
CA LYS A 94 10.24 10.94 8.41
C LYS A 94 9.16 10.20 7.65
N VAL A 95 9.03 10.51 6.37
CA VAL A 95 8.27 9.72 5.41
C VAL A 95 9.20 8.67 4.83
N SER A 96 8.79 7.42 4.81
CA SER A 96 9.56 6.37 4.15
C SER A 96 8.71 5.63 3.12
N GLY A 97 9.35 5.09 2.10
CA GLY A 97 8.71 4.29 1.08
C GLY A 97 9.68 3.30 0.47
N ARG A 98 9.15 2.15 0.10
CA ARG A 98 9.85 1.18 -0.74
C ARG A 98 8.96 0.98 -1.95
N PHE A 99 9.43 1.40 -3.11
CA PHE A 99 8.73 1.13 -4.37
C PHE A 99 9.29 -0.16 -4.97
N ASP A 100 8.47 -0.85 -5.75
CA ASP A 100 8.87 -2.14 -6.31
C ASP A 100 9.86 -1.98 -7.46
N LEU A 101 9.63 -1.00 -8.34
CA LEU A 101 10.47 -0.74 -9.50
C LEU A 101 10.43 0.74 -9.89
N TYR A 102 11.59 1.33 -10.16
CA TYR A 102 11.72 2.60 -10.87
C TYR A 102 12.57 2.38 -12.13
N ASN A 103 12.05 2.78 -13.28
CA ASN A 103 12.78 2.76 -14.54
C ASN A 103 13.24 4.19 -14.89
N GLU A 104 14.56 4.36 -14.98
CA GLU A 104 15.19 5.68 -15.19
C GLU A 104 14.96 6.20 -16.61
N THR A 105 15.03 5.34 -17.62
CA THR A 105 14.79 5.74 -19.03
C THR A 105 13.33 6.15 -19.25
N GLU A 106 12.36 5.43 -18.66
CA GLU A 106 10.95 5.75 -18.75
C GLU A 106 10.52 6.84 -17.76
N MET A 107 11.37 7.21 -16.80
CA MET A 107 11.03 8.08 -15.65
C MET A 107 9.73 7.62 -14.97
N SER A 108 9.62 6.32 -14.75
CA SER A 108 8.40 5.68 -14.29
C SER A 108 8.59 4.90 -13.01
N VAL A 109 7.62 5.05 -12.09
CA VAL A 109 7.49 4.24 -10.89
C VAL A 109 6.44 3.16 -11.14
N LYS A 110 6.77 1.91 -10.83
CA LYS A 110 5.87 0.76 -10.98
C LYS A 110 5.71 0.05 -9.63
N ASP A 111 4.49 -0.41 -9.35
CA ASP A 111 4.18 -1.12 -8.12
C ASP A 111 3.29 -2.32 -8.47
N TYR A 112 3.51 -3.44 -7.78
CA TYR A 112 2.82 -4.71 -8.05
C TYR A 112 1.74 -4.95 -7.01
N LYS A 113 0.51 -5.23 -7.45
CA LYS A 113 -0.62 -5.43 -6.56
C LYS A 113 -1.37 -6.73 -6.85
N THR A 114 -1.66 -7.50 -5.82
CA THR A 114 -2.67 -8.55 -5.90
C THR A 114 -4.04 -7.98 -5.52
N CYS A 115 -5.07 -8.28 -6.30
CA CYS A 115 -6.41 -7.78 -6.03
C CYS A 115 -7.50 -8.80 -6.36
N SER A 116 -8.73 -8.52 -5.98
CA SER A 116 -9.92 -9.20 -6.47
C SER A 116 -10.40 -8.55 -7.78
N VAL A 117 -11.12 -9.29 -8.60
CA VAL A 117 -11.80 -8.80 -9.80
C VAL A 117 -12.72 -7.60 -9.52
N TRP A 118 -13.26 -7.52 -8.31
CA TRP A 118 -14.13 -6.42 -7.89
C TRP A 118 -13.44 -5.07 -7.86
N LYS A 119 -12.14 -5.02 -7.51
CA LYS A 119 -11.32 -3.80 -7.58
C LYS A 119 -11.37 -3.17 -8.97
N LEU A 120 -11.25 -4.01 -10.01
CA LEU A 120 -11.31 -3.59 -11.42
C LEU A 120 -12.74 -3.24 -11.86
N LYS A 121 -13.72 -4.02 -11.42
CA LYS A 121 -15.14 -3.77 -11.76
C LYS A 121 -15.64 -2.44 -11.22
N PHE A 122 -15.23 -2.08 -10.01
CA PHE A 122 -15.61 -0.79 -9.40
C PHE A 122 -14.70 0.37 -9.81
N LYS A 123 -13.55 0.09 -10.45
CA LYS A 123 -12.54 1.09 -10.82
C LYS A 123 -12.08 1.92 -9.62
N ASP A 124 -12.07 1.30 -8.45
CA ASP A 124 -11.65 1.93 -7.20
C ASP A 124 -10.12 1.85 -7.07
N PHE A 125 -9.42 2.87 -7.58
CA PHE A 125 -7.96 2.92 -7.63
C PHE A 125 -7.37 4.06 -6.80
N ASP A 126 -8.16 4.74 -5.98
CA ASP A 126 -7.74 5.95 -5.28
C ASP A 126 -6.63 5.67 -4.27
N ASP A 127 -6.70 4.54 -3.56
CA ASP A 127 -5.64 4.07 -2.65
C ASP A 127 -4.32 3.79 -3.38
N TRP A 128 -4.39 3.12 -4.53
CA TRP A 128 -3.23 2.85 -5.39
C TRP A 128 -2.62 4.12 -5.94
N LYS A 129 -3.47 5.00 -6.49
CA LYS A 129 -3.05 6.29 -7.03
C LYS A 129 -2.34 7.12 -5.95
N LYS A 130 -2.92 7.19 -4.75
CA LYS A 130 -2.36 7.96 -3.63
C LYS A 130 -1.03 7.39 -3.15
N GLN A 131 -0.90 6.07 -3.07
CA GLN A 131 0.36 5.42 -2.72
C GLN A 131 1.47 5.73 -3.74
N LEU A 132 1.18 5.56 -5.03
CA LEU A 132 2.13 5.88 -6.11
C LEU A 132 2.51 7.37 -6.11
N HIS A 133 1.57 8.24 -5.81
CA HIS A 133 1.82 9.67 -5.73
C HIS A 133 2.81 10.02 -4.60
N ILE A 134 2.70 9.35 -3.43
CA ILE A 134 3.68 9.51 -2.35
C ILE A 134 5.06 8.95 -2.77
N TYR A 135 5.12 7.83 -3.48
CA TYR A 135 6.38 7.29 -3.99
C TYR A 135 7.01 8.22 -5.02
N ALA A 136 6.23 8.75 -5.97
CA ALA A 136 6.68 9.73 -6.94
C ALA A 136 7.23 10.99 -6.24
N TRP A 137 6.52 11.50 -5.23
CA TRP A 137 6.97 12.63 -4.42
C TRP A 137 8.28 12.31 -3.69
N LEU A 138 8.42 11.15 -3.06
CA LEU A 138 9.67 10.73 -2.40
C LEU A 138 10.85 10.69 -3.38
N LEU A 139 10.63 10.16 -4.58
CA LEU A 139 11.64 10.12 -5.65
C LEU A 139 12.07 11.52 -6.06
N THR A 140 11.12 12.45 -6.24
CA THR A 140 11.47 13.84 -6.58
C THR A 140 12.26 14.55 -5.48
N LYS A 141 12.02 14.20 -4.20
CA LYS A 141 12.84 14.71 -3.08
C LYS A 141 14.26 14.11 -3.03
N CYS A 142 14.51 13.05 -3.81
CA CYS A 142 15.83 12.43 -4.00
C CYS A 142 16.41 12.70 -5.39
N ASP A 143 15.95 13.77 -6.07
CA ASP A 143 16.43 14.24 -7.38
C ASP A 143 16.14 13.27 -8.55
N PHE A 144 15.22 12.33 -8.39
CA PHE A 144 14.74 11.52 -9.50
C PHE A 144 13.57 12.21 -10.21
N GLN A 145 13.54 12.12 -11.52
CA GLN A 145 12.40 12.59 -12.31
C GLN A 145 11.33 11.50 -12.41
N VAL A 146 10.06 11.87 -12.25
CA VAL A 146 8.92 10.95 -12.37
C VAL A 146 7.88 11.57 -13.28
N ASP A 147 7.67 10.97 -14.46
CA ASP A 147 6.70 11.43 -15.45
C ASP A 147 5.40 10.60 -15.40
N LYS A 148 5.51 9.31 -15.04
CA LYS A 148 4.36 8.42 -14.92
C LYS A 148 4.51 7.41 -13.79
N CYS A 149 3.36 6.89 -13.36
CA CYS A 149 3.28 5.83 -12.37
C CYS A 149 2.37 4.70 -12.88
N GLU A 150 2.68 3.47 -12.53
CA GLU A 150 1.98 2.31 -13.04
C GLU A 150 1.74 1.29 -11.93
N ILE A 151 0.50 0.80 -11.81
CA ILE A 151 0.18 -0.40 -11.03
C ILE A 151 0.09 -1.58 -12.00
N ASN A 152 0.91 -2.58 -11.77
CA ASN A 152 0.79 -3.88 -12.43
C ASN A 152 0.01 -4.81 -11.50
N TYR A 153 -1.23 -5.13 -11.85
CA TYR A 153 -2.12 -5.89 -10.99
C TYR A 153 -2.24 -7.35 -11.39
N PHE A 154 -2.43 -8.21 -10.39
CA PHE A 154 -2.68 -9.65 -10.50
C PHE A 154 -4.00 -9.97 -9.81
N ILE A 155 -5.01 -10.41 -10.60
CA ILE A 155 -6.35 -10.72 -10.11
C ILE A 155 -6.38 -12.15 -9.59
N LYS A 156 -6.53 -12.32 -8.27
CA LYS A 156 -6.48 -13.64 -7.60
C LYS A 156 -7.66 -14.55 -7.91
N ASP A 157 -8.81 -13.96 -8.19
CA ASP A 157 -10.10 -14.62 -8.41
C ASP A 157 -10.62 -14.48 -9.85
N TRP A 158 -9.73 -14.19 -10.81
CA TRP A 158 -10.09 -14.11 -12.21
C TRP A 158 -10.54 -15.48 -12.74
N SER A 159 -11.61 -15.51 -13.54
CA SER A 159 -12.19 -16.74 -14.07
C SER A 159 -12.51 -16.61 -15.55
N PRO A 160 -12.00 -17.54 -16.41
CA PRO A 160 -12.36 -17.58 -17.83
C PRO A 160 -13.86 -17.81 -18.05
N LYS A 161 -14.52 -18.53 -17.12
CA LYS A 161 -15.96 -18.79 -17.19
C LYS A 161 -16.74 -17.51 -16.95
N GLU A 162 -16.40 -16.77 -15.90
CA GLU A 162 -17.07 -15.51 -15.57
C GLU A 162 -16.83 -14.45 -16.65
N PHE A 163 -15.65 -14.41 -17.26
CA PHE A 163 -15.36 -13.53 -18.39
C PHE A 163 -16.31 -13.80 -19.57
N LYS A 164 -16.48 -15.08 -19.96
CA LYS A 164 -17.41 -15.45 -21.05
C LYS A 164 -18.85 -15.11 -20.70
N ILE A 165 -19.28 -15.31 -19.46
CA ILE A 165 -20.64 -14.96 -19.02
C ILE A 165 -20.85 -13.45 -19.10
N ALA A 166 -19.89 -12.66 -18.64
CA ALA A 166 -19.97 -11.20 -18.70
C ALA A 166 -20.03 -10.69 -20.15
N GLN A 167 -19.21 -11.26 -21.04
CA GLN A 167 -19.29 -10.94 -22.49
C GLN A 167 -20.68 -11.21 -23.07
N LEU A 168 -21.29 -12.35 -22.75
CA LEU A 168 -22.64 -12.70 -23.24
C LEU A 168 -23.72 -11.75 -22.70
N LYS A 169 -23.51 -11.19 -21.51
CA LYS A 169 -24.43 -10.25 -20.87
C LYS A 169 -24.16 -8.79 -21.23
N GLY A 170 -23.06 -8.48 -21.93
CA GLY A 170 -22.60 -7.11 -22.16
C GLY A 170 -22.13 -6.39 -20.89
N GLU A 171 -21.71 -7.15 -19.87
CA GLU A 171 -21.19 -6.64 -18.61
C GLU A 171 -19.66 -6.51 -18.66
N TYR A 172 -19.12 -5.52 -17.94
CA TYR A 172 -17.67 -5.39 -17.82
C TYR A 172 -17.08 -6.49 -16.94
N TYR A 173 -16.02 -7.10 -17.42
CA TYR A 173 -15.15 -8.01 -16.70
C TYR A 173 -13.73 -7.89 -17.28
N PRO A 174 -12.66 -7.89 -16.48
CA PRO A 174 -11.29 -7.81 -16.99
C PRO A 174 -11.00 -8.94 -18.00
N GLU A 175 -10.44 -8.58 -19.12
CA GLU A 175 -10.13 -9.56 -20.18
C GLU A 175 -9.05 -10.57 -19.76
N HIS A 176 -8.08 -10.10 -18.95
CA HIS A 176 -6.94 -10.90 -18.50
C HIS A 176 -6.80 -10.83 -16.96
N ALA A 177 -6.18 -11.89 -16.42
CA ALA A 177 -5.89 -11.97 -14.98
C ALA A 177 -4.77 -11.01 -14.56
N ILE A 178 -3.94 -10.56 -15.48
CA ILE A 178 -2.84 -9.62 -15.26
C ILE A 178 -3.04 -8.41 -16.17
N GLY A 179 -2.83 -7.22 -15.65
CA GLY A 179 -2.95 -6.00 -16.41
C GLY A 179 -2.31 -4.83 -15.67
N LYS A 180 -2.52 -3.62 -16.19
CA LYS A 180 -1.96 -2.41 -15.61
C LYS A 180 -2.94 -1.25 -15.60
N VAL A 181 -2.70 -0.32 -14.68
CA VAL A 181 -3.34 1.00 -14.63
C VAL A 181 -2.24 2.04 -14.54
N GLU A 182 -2.30 3.07 -15.38
CA GLU A 182 -1.32 4.14 -15.42
C GLU A 182 -1.89 5.43 -14.83
N PHE A 183 -1.02 6.20 -14.15
CA PHE A 183 -1.32 7.51 -13.60
C PHE A 183 -0.22 8.47 -14.01
N THR A 184 -0.61 9.71 -14.28
CA THR A 184 0.30 10.85 -14.49
C THR A 184 -0.02 11.91 -13.46
N PHE A 185 1.01 12.63 -13.00
CA PHE A 185 0.85 13.67 -12.01
C PHE A 185 1.38 14.99 -12.57
N THR A 186 0.58 16.03 -12.40
CA THR A 186 0.95 17.40 -12.76
C THR A 186 1.79 18.04 -11.63
N LYS A 187 2.33 19.21 -11.88
CA LYS A 187 3.04 19.96 -10.82
C LYS A 187 2.11 20.32 -9.66
N GLU A 188 0.87 20.63 -9.98
CA GLU A 188 -0.17 20.92 -9.01
C GLU A 188 -0.47 19.71 -8.12
N ASP A 189 -0.56 18.52 -8.71
CA ASP A 189 -0.73 17.26 -7.96
C ASP A 189 0.43 17.06 -6.96
N PHE A 190 1.68 17.35 -7.35
CA PHE A 190 2.83 17.26 -6.43
C PHE A 190 2.74 18.25 -5.26
N VAL A 191 2.21 19.44 -5.49
CA VAL A 191 1.95 20.40 -4.40
C VAL A 191 0.86 19.89 -3.46
N GLU A 192 -0.20 19.32 -4.00
CA GLU A 192 -1.30 18.76 -3.22
C GLU A 192 -0.87 17.56 -2.37
N ILE A 193 -0.09 16.64 -2.93
CA ILE A 193 0.38 15.48 -2.16
C ILE A 193 1.38 15.88 -1.07
N GLU A 194 2.24 16.86 -1.32
CA GLU A 194 3.14 17.39 -0.30
C GLU A 194 2.35 18.02 0.85
N LYS A 195 1.35 18.82 0.54
CA LYS A 195 0.45 19.40 1.55
C LYS A 195 -0.24 18.31 2.35
N TYR A 196 -0.80 17.29 1.69
CA TYR A 196 -1.42 16.14 2.36
C TYR A 196 -0.44 15.45 3.32
N ILE A 197 0.80 15.18 2.87
CA ILE A 197 1.82 14.53 3.70
C ILE A 197 2.12 15.39 4.94
N VAL A 198 2.38 16.69 4.75
CA VAL A 198 2.69 17.59 5.87
C VAL A 198 1.53 17.69 6.88
N GLU A 199 0.31 17.85 6.40
CA GLU A 199 -0.89 17.89 7.25
C GLU A 199 -1.06 16.57 8.02
N ARG A 200 -0.85 15.44 7.35
CA ARG A 200 -0.95 14.12 7.94
C ARG A 200 0.05 13.93 9.08
N PHE A 201 1.29 14.31 8.89
CA PHE A 201 2.31 14.20 9.92
C PHE A 201 2.13 15.20 11.08
N ASN A 202 1.56 16.36 10.83
CA ASN A 202 1.17 17.28 11.89
C ASN A 202 0.03 16.72 12.75
N GLN A 203 -0.94 16.05 12.12
CA GLN A 203 -2.01 15.33 12.84
C GLN A 203 -1.43 14.16 13.64
N ILE A 204 -0.53 13.35 13.08
CA ILE A 204 0.16 12.26 13.78
C ILE A 204 0.89 12.82 15.02
N ALA A 205 1.65 13.89 14.86
CA ALA A 205 2.38 14.53 15.96
C ALA A 205 1.45 14.97 17.09
N THR A 206 0.27 15.50 16.74
CA THR A 206 -0.75 15.88 17.72
C THR A 206 -1.37 14.65 18.38
N TYR A 207 -1.79 13.65 17.60
CA TYR A 207 -2.50 12.47 18.13
C TYR A 207 -1.60 11.56 18.97
N GLU A 208 -0.29 11.53 18.69
CA GLU A 208 0.66 10.80 19.54
C GLU A 208 0.77 11.37 20.98
N THR A 209 0.29 12.59 21.23
CA THR A 209 0.27 13.20 22.58
C THR A 209 -1.05 13.00 23.33
N LEU A 210 -2.11 12.55 22.67
CA LEU A 210 -3.44 12.35 23.25
C LEU A 210 -3.58 10.97 23.89
N GLU A 211 -4.47 10.85 24.86
CA GLU A 211 -4.91 9.54 25.35
C GLU A 211 -5.79 8.84 24.30
N ASP A 212 -5.94 7.52 24.36
CA ASP A 212 -6.60 6.72 23.34
C ASP A 212 -8.06 7.10 23.06
N ASP A 213 -8.79 7.51 24.08
CA ASP A 213 -10.18 7.95 23.99
C ASP A 213 -10.31 9.39 23.47
N GLU A 214 -9.27 10.21 23.62
CA GLU A 214 -9.20 11.57 23.13
C GLU A 214 -8.87 11.66 21.63
N ILE A 215 -8.25 10.60 21.04
CA ILE A 215 -7.94 10.59 19.61
C ILE A 215 -9.24 10.66 18.80
N PRO A 216 -9.40 11.68 17.92
CA PRO A 216 -10.58 11.80 17.08
C PRO A 216 -10.87 10.54 16.28
N VAL A 217 -12.15 10.19 16.13
CA VAL A 217 -12.54 9.09 15.24
C VAL A 217 -12.13 9.41 13.80
N CYS A 218 -11.77 8.37 13.06
CA CYS A 218 -11.44 8.51 11.65
C CYS A 218 -12.59 9.18 10.88
N SER A 219 -12.27 10.01 9.89
CA SER A 219 -13.26 10.63 9.01
C SER A 219 -14.03 9.57 8.20
N GLU A 220 -15.13 9.97 7.56
CA GLU A 220 -15.86 9.05 6.68
C GLU A 220 -15.01 8.55 5.50
N GLU A 221 -14.12 9.36 5.00
CA GLU A 221 -13.17 9.02 3.93
C GLU A 221 -12.10 8.01 4.39
N GLU A 222 -11.74 8.05 5.68
CA GLU A 222 -10.77 7.14 6.27
C GLU A 222 -11.39 5.82 6.73
N ARG A 223 -12.71 5.78 6.90
CA ARG A 223 -13.42 4.57 7.37
C ARG A 223 -13.85 3.72 6.20
N TRP A 224 -13.64 2.45 6.35
CA TRP A 224 -14.17 1.48 5.41
C TRP A 224 -15.67 1.26 5.64
N TYR A 225 -16.47 1.34 4.57
CA TYR A 225 -17.91 1.13 4.62
C TYR A 225 -18.30 -0.25 4.08
N SER A 226 -18.90 -1.08 4.90
CA SER A 226 -19.32 -2.45 4.54
C SER A 226 -20.82 -2.55 4.21
N GLY A 227 -21.40 -1.55 3.55
CA GLY A 227 -22.80 -1.54 3.11
C GLY A 227 -23.86 -1.25 4.19
N SER A 228 -23.61 -1.62 5.45
CA SER A 228 -24.53 -1.36 6.57
C SER A 228 -23.85 -0.80 7.82
N LYS A 229 -22.53 -0.81 7.87
CA LYS A 229 -21.74 -0.37 9.03
C LYS A 229 -20.47 0.33 8.58
N TRP A 230 -20.10 1.37 9.31
CA TRP A 230 -18.76 1.95 9.27
C TRP A 230 -17.82 1.13 10.17
N ALA A 231 -16.66 0.77 9.67
CA ALA A 231 -15.60 0.10 10.42
C ALA A 231 -14.63 1.12 11.05
#